data_989751328d6de822fc2ea21dc58ccfde
#
_entry.id   989751328d6de822fc2ea21dc58ccfde
#
_cell.length_a   1.000
_cell.length_b   1.000
_cell.length_c   1.000
_cell.angle_alpha   90.00
_cell.angle_beta   90.00
_cell.angle_gamma   90.00
#
_symmetry.space_group_name_H-M   'P 1'
#
loop_
_entity.id
_entity.type
_entity.pdbx_description
1 polymer ?
#
loop_
_entity_poly.entity_id
_entity_poly.type
_entity_poly.pdbx_seq_one_letter_code
_entity_poly.pdbx_strand_id
1 'polypeptide(L)'
;MQKNLVIVESPAKAKTIEKFLGKDYKVMSSYGHIRDLKTKEFSIDIEHDYAPQYVIPADKKKLVSELKSEAKSAEQVWLASDEDREGEAISWHLYEVLGLKPENTKRIVFHEITKNAILHAIETPRDININLVNAQQARRVLDRIVGFELSPILWRKVKPALSAGRVQSVAVRLICLLYTSPSPRDTE
;
A
#
# COMPACT_ATOMS: atom_id res chain seq x y z
N MET A 1 -20.06 -15.61 17.48
CA MET A 1 -18.65 -15.41 17.08
C MET A 1 -18.65 -15.03 15.61
N GLN A 2 -17.95 -13.97 15.25
CA GLN A 2 -17.80 -13.59 13.84
C GLN A 2 -16.84 -14.57 13.17
N LYS A 3 -17.29 -15.24 12.10
CA LYS A 3 -16.49 -16.26 11.43
C LYS A 3 -15.41 -15.67 10.53
N ASN A 4 -15.73 -14.54 9.89
CA ASN A 4 -14.88 -13.96 8.85
C ASN A 4 -14.56 -12.49 9.11
N LEU A 5 -13.28 -12.13 9.03
CA LEU A 5 -12.81 -10.75 9.03
C LEU A 5 -12.29 -10.40 7.63
N VAL A 6 -12.88 -9.39 7.01
CA VAL A 6 -12.39 -8.83 5.72
C VAL A 6 -11.70 -7.51 5.99
N ILE A 7 -10.45 -7.37 5.56
CA ILE A 7 -9.68 -6.14 5.72
C ILE A 7 -9.47 -5.50 4.35
N VAL A 8 -9.98 -4.29 4.18
CA VAL A 8 -9.84 -3.46 2.97
C VAL A 8 -8.99 -2.24 3.26
N GLU A 9 -8.55 -1.54 2.23
CA GLU A 9 -7.67 -0.37 2.39
C GLU A 9 -8.42 0.92 2.75
N SER A 10 -9.70 1.06 2.39
CA SER A 10 -10.45 2.30 2.61
C SER A 10 -11.78 2.09 3.36
N PRO A 11 -12.20 3.04 4.21
CA PRO A 11 -13.47 2.94 4.94
C PRO A 11 -14.70 3.01 4.03
N ALA A 12 -14.60 3.65 2.87
CA ALA A 12 -15.68 3.71 1.89
C ALA A 12 -15.94 2.32 1.30
N LYS A 13 -14.88 1.59 0.92
CA LYS A 13 -14.97 0.20 0.45
C LYS A 13 -15.54 -0.69 1.56
N ALA A 14 -15.09 -0.54 2.81
CA ALA A 14 -15.57 -1.35 3.93
C ALA A 14 -17.09 -1.28 4.07
N LYS A 15 -17.68 -0.08 4.12
CA LYS A 15 -19.13 0.11 4.26
C LYS A 15 -19.94 -0.50 3.11
N THR A 16 -19.41 -0.49 1.91
CA THR A 16 -20.10 -1.04 0.73
C THR A 16 -20.02 -2.56 0.71
N ILE A 17 -18.85 -3.13 0.97
CA ILE A 17 -18.60 -4.56 0.95
C ILE A 17 -19.37 -5.27 2.09
N GLU A 18 -19.42 -4.67 3.28
CA GLU A 18 -20.15 -5.23 4.41
C GLU A 18 -21.63 -5.46 4.10
N LYS A 19 -22.26 -4.56 3.33
CA LYS A 19 -23.65 -4.71 2.88
C LYS A 19 -23.88 -5.91 1.97
N PHE A 20 -22.84 -6.33 1.25
CA PHE A 20 -22.93 -7.44 0.28
C PHE A 20 -22.66 -8.80 0.90
N LEU A 21 -21.83 -8.87 1.95
CA LEU A 21 -21.34 -10.12 2.52
C LEU A 21 -22.23 -10.70 3.64
N GLY A 22 -23.09 -9.88 4.25
CA GLY A 22 -24.01 -10.35 5.30
C GLY A 22 -23.36 -10.51 6.69
N LYS A 23 -24.11 -11.10 7.63
CA LYS A 23 -23.80 -11.07 9.07
C LYS A 23 -22.62 -11.94 9.51
N ASP A 24 -22.19 -12.89 8.71
CA ASP A 24 -21.05 -13.77 9.03
C ASP A 24 -19.69 -13.10 8.76
N TYR A 25 -19.69 -11.92 8.14
CA TYR A 25 -18.52 -11.16 7.78
C TYR A 25 -18.47 -9.82 8.52
N LYS A 26 -17.35 -9.53 9.15
CA LYS A 26 -16.99 -8.18 9.63
C LYS A 26 -16.04 -7.55 8.64
N VAL A 27 -16.31 -6.34 8.20
CA VAL A 27 -15.45 -5.62 7.28
C VAL A 27 -14.80 -4.45 7.99
N MET A 28 -13.47 -4.40 7.98
CA MET A 28 -12.68 -3.32 8.57
C MET A 28 -11.77 -2.68 7.54
N SER A 29 -11.40 -1.42 7.78
CA SER A 29 -10.44 -0.72 6.95
C SER A 29 -9.09 -0.60 7.64
N SER A 30 -8.00 -0.78 6.89
CA SER A 30 -6.64 -0.46 7.33
C SER A 30 -6.29 1.03 7.18
N TYR A 31 -7.13 1.80 6.49
CA TYR A 31 -6.83 3.20 6.13
C TYR A 31 -5.48 3.33 5.40
N GLY A 32 -5.26 2.47 4.41
CA GLY A 32 -4.01 2.38 3.65
C GLY A 32 -2.93 1.57 4.38
N HIS A 33 -1.68 1.96 4.20
CA HIS A 33 -0.55 1.30 4.85
C HIS A 33 -0.58 1.43 6.38
N ILE A 34 -0.31 0.33 7.07
CA ILE A 34 -0.25 0.27 8.55
C ILE A 34 1.17 0.37 9.10
N ARG A 35 2.18 0.23 8.25
CA ARG A 35 3.60 0.47 8.58
C ARG A 35 4.31 1.14 7.42
N ASP A 36 5.34 1.90 7.70
CA ASP A 36 6.17 2.59 6.72
C ASP A 36 7.60 2.76 7.24
N LEU A 37 8.52 3.22 6.40
CA LEU A 37 9.85 3.64 6.81
C LEU A 37 9.74 4.87 7.73
N LYS A 38 10.65 5.01 8.71
CA LYS A 38 10.67 6.19 9.58
C LYS A 38 10.82 7.47 8.76
N THR A 39 10.05 8.50 9.11
CA THR A 39 9.96 9.73 8.28
C THR A 39 11.27 10.51 8.25
N LYS A 40 11.99 10.59 9.39
CA LYS A 40 13.19 11.43 9.54
C LYS A 40 14.51 10.66 9.46
N GLU A 41 14.45 9.35 9.30
CA GLU A 41 15.63 8.50 9.27
C GLU A 41 15.74 7.82 7.90
N PHE A 42 16.96 7.43 7.53
CA PHE A 42 17.20 6.72 6.27
C PHE A 42 16.42 5.39 6.20
N SER A 43 16.45 4.62 7.31
CA SER A 43 15.67 3.39 7.51
C SER A 43 15.85 2.31 6.42
N ILE A 44 17.01 2.32 5.76
CA ILE A 44 17.42 1.28 4.81
C ILE A 44 18.78 0.73 5.27
N ASP A 45 18.89 -0.57 5.41
CA ASP A 45 20.14 -1.24 5.74
C ASP A 45 20.88 -1.60 4.44
N ILE A 46 21.87 -0.79 4.08
CA ILE A 46 22.62 -0.94 2.82
C ILE A 46 23.49 -2.20 2.85
N GLU A 47 24.00 -2.57 4.02
CA GLU A 47 24.92 -3.71 4.19
C GLU A 47 24.18 -5.05 4.11
N HIS A 48 22.88 -5.06 4.38
CA HIS A 48 22.01 -6.23 4.34
C HIS A 48 20.97 -6.12 3.21
N ASP A 49 21.41 -6.15 1.97
CA ASP A 49 20.59 -6.19 0.76
C ASP A 49 19.54 -5.07 0.68
N TYR A 50 19.87 -3.87 1.17
CA TYR A 50 18.96 -2.72 1.22
C TYR A 50 17.68 -2.99 2.00
N ALA A 51 17.74 -3.82 3.04
CA ALA A 51 16.57 -4.21 3.82
C ALA A 51 15.85 -3.00 4.43
N PRO A 52 14.55 -2.83 4.16
CA PRO A 52 13.78 -1.71 4.71
C PRO A 52 13.43 -1.94 6.18
N GLN A 53 13.70 -0.95 7.03
CA GLN A 53 13.35 -0.96 8.44
C GLN A 53 11.98 -0.32 8.66
N TYR A 54 10.93 -1.13 8.61
CA TYR A 54 9.56 -0.67 8.78
C TYR A 54 9.18 -0.43 10.25
N VAL A 55 8.39 0.60 10.49
CA VAL A 55 7.77 0.91 11.79
C VAL A 55 6.28 1.15 11.64
N ILE A 56 5.53 0.92 12.72
CA ILE A 56 4.11 1.28 12.79
C ILE A 56 4.05 2.74 13.26
N PRO A 57 3.53 3.67 12.45
CA PRO A 57 3.35 5.06 12.85
C PRO A 57 2.49 5.19 14.12
N ALA A 58 2.73 6.22 14.92
CA ALA A 58 2.05 6.40 16.20
C ALA A 58 0.53 6.49 16.08
N ASP A 59 0.05 7.16 15.04
CA ASP A 59 -1.37 7.31 14.69
C ASP A 59 -2.04 5.99 14.27
N LYS A 60 -1.25 5.00 13.80
CA LYS A 60 -1.75 3.68 13.39
C LYS A 60 -1.75 2.63 14.50
N LYS A 61 -1.08 2.87 15.62
CA LYS A 61 -0.95 1.88 16.70
C LYS A 61 -2.29 1.38 17.24
N LYS A 62 -3.24 2.30 17.45
CA LYS A 62 -4.58 1.94 17.93
C LYS A 62 -5.32 1.06 16.95
N LEU A 63 -5.34 1.46 15.67
CA LEU A 63 -5.95 0.69 14.59
C LEU A 63 -5.34 -0.71 14.46
N VAL A 64 -4.01 -0.81 14.50
CA VAL A 64 -3.32 -2.11 14.45
C VAL A 64 -3.69 -2.99 15.63
N SER A 65 -3.82 -2.42 16.84
CA SER A 65 -4.28 -3.16 18.03
C SER A 65 -5.70 -3.68 17.86
N GLU A 66 -6.61 -2.87 17.32
CA GLU A 66 -7.99 -3.27 17.03
C GLU A 66 -8.05 -4.39 15.98
N LEU A 67 -7.35 -4.20 14.84
CA LEU A 67 -7.26 -5.22 13.79
C LEU A 67 -6.68 -6.54 14.30
N LYS A 68 -5.66 -6.47 15.16
CA LYS A 68 -5.02 -7.65 15.75
C LYS A 68 -5.96 -8.41 16.70
N SER A 69 -6.76 -7.68 17.47
CA SER A 69 -7.79 -8.28 18.35
C SER A 69 -8.86 -8.99 17.54
N GLU A 70 -9.36 -8.34 16.48
CA GLU A 70 -10.38 -8.91 15.61
C GLU A 70 -9.87 -10.12 14.81
N ALA A 71 -8.65 -10.03 14.28
CA ALA A 71 -8.03 -11.13 13.55
C ALA A 71 -7.83 -12.38 14.42
N LYS A 72 -7.53 -12.21 15.72
CA LYS A 72 -7.41 -13.33 16.65
C LYS A 72 -8.75 -14.01 16.97
N SER A 73 -9.86 -13.28 16.90
CA SER A 73 -11.20 -13.80 17.15
C SER A 73 -11.89 -14.38 15.92
N ALA A 74 -11.38 -14.09 14.73
CA ALA A 74 -11.91 -14.59 13.47
C ALA A 74 -11.38 -15.99 13.15
N GLU A 75 -12.21 -16.83 12.57
CA GLU A 75 -11.82 -18.14 12.05
C GLU A 75 -11.02 -17.98 10.75
N GLN A 76 -11.43 -17.01 9.91
CA GLN A 76 -10.81 -16.71 8.61
C GLN A 76 -10.60 -15.20 8.43
N VAL A 77 -9.43 -14.82 7.95
CA VAL A 77 -9.07 -13.43 7.60
C VAL A 77 -8.93 -13.30 6.08
N TRP A 78 -9.62 -12.32 5.51
CA TRP A 78 -9.62 -12.01 4.09
C TRP A 78 -8.94 -10.67 3.83
N LEU A 79 -7.84 -10.69 3.10
CA LEU A 79 -7.11 -9.48 2.71
C LEU A 79 -7.62 -9.03 1.34
N ALA A 80 -8.31 -7.89 1.31
CA ALA A 80 -9.12 -7.42 0.17
C ALA A 80 -8.69 -6.01 -0.29
N SER A 81 -7.39 -5.79 -0.44
CA SER A 81 -6.82 -4.57 -1.04
C SER A 81 -6.78 -4.67 -2.57
N ASP A 82 -6.52 -3.54 -3.24
CA ASP A 82 -6.51 -3.45 -4.71
C ASP A 82 -5.52 -4.43 -5.36
N GLU A 83 -5.77 -4.77 -6.62
CA GLU A 83 -4.93 -5.67 -7.41
C GLU A 83 -3.80 -4.88 -8.10
N ASP A 84 -3.02 -4.18 -7.30
CA ASP A 84 -1.80 -3.53 -7.73
C ASP A 84 -0.67 -3.78 -6.72
N ARG A 85 0.53 -3.29 -7.02
CA ARG A 85 1.68 -3.46 -6.12
C ARG A 85 1.49 -2.77 -4.76
N GLU A 86 0.74 -1.67 -4.70
CA GLU A 86 0.47 -0.96 -3.43
C GLU A 86 -0.49 -1.78 -2.57
N GLY A 87 -1.57 -2.31 -3.16
CA GLY A 87 -2.52 -3.20 -2.47
C GLY A 87 -1.87 -4.51 -2.02
N GLU A 88 -0.99 -5.11 -2.83
CA GLU A 88 -0.24 -6.31 -2.40
C GLU A 88 0.69 -6.00 -1.22
N ALA A 89 1.37 -4.86 -1.22
CA ALA A 89 2.20 -4.45 -0.10
C ALA A 89 1.37 -4.19 1.17
N ILE A 90 0.18 -3.57 1.05
CA ILE A 90 -0.75 -3.39 2.18
C ILE A 90 -1.15 -4.76 2.75
N SER A 91 -1.56 -5.69 1.91
CA SER A 91 -1.93 -7.06 2.33
C SER A 91 -0.77 -7.77 3.01
N TRP A 92 0.43 -7.70 2.45
CA TRP A 92 1.63 -8.29 3.04
C TRP A 92 2.00 -7.65 4.38
N HIS A 93 1.93 -6.33 4.50
CA HIS A 93 2.15 -5.63 5.77
C HIS A 93 1.13 -6.03 6.84
N LEU A 94 -0.14 -6.20 6.46
CA LEU A 94 -1.17 -6.70 7.36
C LEU A 94 -0.86 -8.13 7.80
N TYR A 95 -0.52 -9.01 6.86
CA TYR A 95 -0.17 -10.38 7.15
C TYR A 95 0.95 -10.49 8.20
N GLU A 96 2.03 -9.75 8.01
CA GLU A 96 3.19 -9.71 8.90
C GLU A 96 2.85 -9.10 10.28
N VAL A 97 2.27 -7.90 10.28
CA VAL A 97 2.02 -7.15 11.53
C VAL A 97 0.98 -7.81 12.41
N LEU A 98 -0.06 -8.38 11.84
CA LEU A 98 -1.11 -9.06 12.60
C LEU A 98 -0.69 -10.48 13.02
N GLY A 99 0.42 -11.00 12.48
CA GLY A 99 0.90 -12.37 12.74
C GLY A 99 -0.08 -13.42 12.23
N LEU A 100 -0.60 -13.19 11.02
CA LEU A 100 -1.57 -14.11 10.39
C LEU A 100 -0.87 -15.42 9.98
N LYS A 101 -1.66 -16.47 9.84
CA LYS A 101 -1.18 -17.79 9.43
C LYS A 101 -1.74 -18.15 8.05
N PRO A 102 -1.00 -18.91 7.23
CA PRO A 102 -1.47 -19.31 5.90
C PRO A 102 -2.80 -20.06 5.93
N GLU A 103 -3.01 -20.87 6.99
CA GLU A 103 -4.19 -21.72 7.11
C GLU A 103 -5.51 -20.92 7.24
N ASN A 104 -5.42 -19.76 7.88
CA ASN A 104 -6.59 -18.92 8.16
C ASN A 104 -6.56 -17.57 7.45
N THR A 105 -5.71 -17.41 6.43
CA THR A 105 -5.62 -16.16 5.68
C THR A 105 -5.81 -16.42 4.20
N LYS A 106 -6.66 -15.59 3.58
CA LYS A 106 -6.92 -15.62 2.13
C LYS A 106 -6.75 -14.22 1.56
N ARG A 107 -6.20 -14.14 0.37
CA ARG A 107 -6.12 -12.91 -0.43
C ARG A 107 -7.21 -12.94 -1.48
N ILE A 108 -8.03 -11.89 -1.56
CA ILE A 108 -9.03 -11.72 -2.60
C ILE A 108 -8.82 -10.40 -3.34
N VAL A 109 -9.12 -10.41 -4.63
CA VAL A 109 -9.02 -9.26 -5.52
C VAL A 109 -10.29 -9.10 -6.32
N PHE A 110 -10.67 -7.87 -6.59
CA PHE A 110 -11.82 -7.55 -7.43
C PHE A 110 -11.57 -6.20 -8.11
N HIS A 111 -12.01 -6.07 -9.35
CA HIS A 111 -11.83 -4.87 -10.17
C HIS A 111 -12.97 -3.85 -10.01
N GLU A 112 -14.10 -4.30 -9.45
CA GLU A 112 -15.27 -3.46 -9.20
C GLU A 112 -15.92 -3.81 -7.87
N ILE A 113 -16.59 -2.83 -7.25
CA ILE A 113 -17.27 -3.03 -5.95
C ILE A 113 -18.74 -3.32 -6.21
N THR A 114 -19.01 -4.46 -6.87
CA THR A 114 -20.34 -5.02 -7.05
C THR A 114 -20.51 -6.28 -6.22
N LYS A 115 -21.76 -6.61 -5.88
CA LYS A 115 -22.04 -7.80 -5.08
C LYS A 115 -21.51 -9.08 -5.75
N ASN A 116 -21.71 -9.21 -7.06
CA ASN A 116 -21.30 -10.40 -7.80
C ASN A 116 -19.78 -10.54 -7.85
N ALA A 117 -19.05 -9.44 -8.11
CA ALA A 117 -17.58 -9.46 -8.13
C ALA A 117 -16.98 -9.84 -6.77
N ILE A 118 -17.56 -9.34 -5.68
CA ILE A 118 -17.08 -9.63 -4.32
C ILE A 118 -17.37 -11.08 -3.92
N LEU A 119 -18.55 -11.59 -4.21
CA LEU A 119 -18.88 -12.99 -3.94
C LEU A 119 -18.00 -13.94 -4.75
N HIS A 120 -17.78 -13.65 -6.03
CA HIS A 120 -16.86 -14.40 -6.87
C HIS A 120 -15.42 -14.37 -6.35
N ALA A 121 -14.95 -13.22 -5.88
CA ALA A 121 -13.61 -13.11 -5.29
C ALA A 121 -13.43 -13.97 -4.03
N ILE A 122 -14.49 -14.12 -3.22
CA ILE A 122 -14.48 -15.02 -2.04
C ILE A 122 -14.43 -16.49 -2.46
N GLU A 123 -15.09 -16.85 -3.55
CA GLU A 123 -15.07 -18.22 -4.11
C GLU A 123 -13.72 -18.57 -4.76
N THR A 124 -12.98 -17.56 -5.23
CA THR A 124 -11.70 -17.72 -5.95
C THR A 124 -10.54 -16.99 -5.25
N PRO A 125 -10.23 -17.33 -3.99
CA PRO A 125 -9.12 -16.70 -3.29
C PRO A 125 -7.77 -17.12 -3.89
N ARG A 126 -6.77 -16.26 -3.69
CA ARG A 126 -5.37 -16.53 -4.08
C ARG A 126 -4.41 -16.27 -2.92
N ASP A 127 -3.15 -16.48 -3.14
CA ASP A 127 -2.09 -16.08 -2.22
C ASP A 127 -1.61 -14.65 -2.51
N ILE A 128 -0.86 -14.07 -1.56
CA ILE A 128 -0.20 -12.78 -1.75
C ILE A 128 0.88 -12.93 -2.84
N ASN A 129 0.87 -12.04 -3.81
CA ASN A 129 1.88 -12.02 -4.87
C ASN A 129 3.17 -11.33 -4.37
N ILE A 130 4.11 -12.13 -3.92
CA ILE A 130 5.39 -11.63 -3.37
C ILE A 130 6.21 -10.85 -4.41
N ASN A 131 6.09 -11.15 -5.70
CA ASN A 131 6.78 -10.37 -6.74
C ASN A 131 6.26 -8.91 -6.80
N LEU A 132 4.96 -8.69 -6.65
CA LEU A 132 4.38 -7.35 -6.56
C LEU A 132 4.78 -6.65 -5.26
N VAL A 133 4.82 -7.38 -4.14
CA VAL A 133 5.33 -6.84 -2.86
C VAL A 133 6.77 -6.38 -3.02
N ASN A 134 7.63 -7.21 -3.59
CA ASN A 134 9.05 -6.88 -3.82
C ASN A 134 9.20 -5.69 -4.78
N ALA A 135 8.37 -5.60 -5.81
CA ALA A 135 8.36 -4.45 -6.73
C ALA A 135 7.98 -3.14 -6.02
N GLN A 136 7.02 -3.18 -5.10
CA GLN A 136 6.66 -2.02 -4.28
C GLN A 136 7.79 -1.67 -3.30
N GLN A 137 8.38 -2.65 -2.62
CA GLN A 137 9.50 -2.44 -1.70
C GLN A 137 10.70 -1.83 -2.43
N ALA A 138 11.10 -2.38 -3.57
CA ALA A 138 12.21 -1.86 -4.37
C ALA A 138 11.97 -0.40 -4.77
N ARG A 139 10.76 -0.06 -5.19
CA ARG A 139 10.38 1.33 -5.47
C ARG A 139 10.50 2.20 -4.22
N ARG A 140 9.97 1.74 -3.07
CA ARG A 140 10.00 2.49 -1.81
C ARG A 140 11.42 2.74 -1.33
N VAL A 141 12.28 1.73 -1.41
CA VAL A 141 13.71 1.80 -1.09
C VAL A 141 14.41 2.80 -2.01
N LEU A 142 14.21 2.68 -3.33
CA LEU A 142 14.85 3.57 -4.29
C LEU A 142 14.42 5.03 -4.11
N ASP A 143 13.13 5.29 -3.89
CA ASP A 143 12.63 6.65 -3.62
C ASP A 143 13.23 7.23 -2.34
N ARG A 144 13.46 6.38 -1.31
CA ARG A 144 14.11 6.77 -0.05
C ARG A 144 15.58 7.13 -0.29
N ILE A 145 16.34 6.29 -0.98
CA ILE A 145 17.75 6.53 -1.29
C ILE A 145 17.91 7.84 -2.07
N VAL A 146 17.16 7.98 -3.18
CA VAL A 146 17.22 9.21 -4.01
C VAL A 146 16.86 10.44 -3.19
N GLY A 147 15.80 10.40 -2.38
CA GLY A 147 15.37 11.51 -1.57
C GLY A 147 16.42 11.93 -0.52
N PHE A 148 17.03 11.00 0.16
CA PHE A 148 17.99 11.26 1.24
C PHE A 148 19.39 11.62 0.74
N GLU A 149 19.83 11.05 -0.37
CA GLU A 149 21.16 11.31 -0.91
C GLU A 149 21.22 12.58 -1.78
N LEU A 150 20.22 12.79 -2.65
CA LEU A 150 20.25 13.92 -3.59
C LEU A 150 19.68 15.21 -3.00
N SER A 151 18.69 15.17 -2.11
CA SER A 151 18.13 16.40 -1.54
C SER A 151 19.16 17.25 -0.79
N PRO A 152 20.08 16.70 0.05
CA PRO A 152 21.14 17.47 0.69
C PRO A 152 22.13 18.10 -0.32
N ILE A 153 22.36 17.48 -1.45
CA ILE A 153 23.20 18.04 -2.52
C ILE A 153 22.52 19.27 -3.11
N LEU A 154 21.21 19.18 -3.39
CA LEU A 154 20.42 20.31 -3.86
C LEU A 154 20.43 21.48 -2.85
N TRP A 155 20.33 21.18 -1.55
CA TRP A 155 20.36 22.22 -0.51
C TRP A 155 21.70 22.96 -0.45
N ARG A 156 22.79 22.26 -0.65
CA ARG A 156 24.15 22.85 -0.63
C ARG A 156 24.51 23.58 -1.93
N LYS A 157 24.03 23.10 -3.07
CA LYS A 157 24.48 23.56 -4.38
C LYS A 157 23.50 24.47 -5.11
N VAL A 158 22.21 24.41 -4.76
CA VAL A 158 21.14 25.15 -5.45
C VAL A 158 20.39 26.06 -4.47
N LYS A 159 19.53 25.49 -3.63
CA LYS A 159 18.71 26.23 -2.66
C LYS A 159 18.21 25.30 -1.56
N PRO A 160 18.15 25.77 -0.28
CA PRO A 160 17.53 25.03 0.80
C PRO A 160 16.07 24.67 0.53
N ALA A 161 15.59 23.60 1.16
CA ALA A 161 14.21 23.09 1.06
C ALA A 161 13.76 22.53 -0.31
N LEU A 162 14.69 22.34 -1.25
CA LEU A 162 14.41 21.57 -2.47
C LEU A 162 14.34 20.06 -2.17
N SER A 163 13.59 19.34 -2.96
CA SER A 163 13.44 17.89 -2.82
C SER A 163 13.76 17.20 -4.14
N ALA A 164 14.63 16.20 -4.08
CA ALA A 164 14.88 15.30 -5.21
C ALA A 164 13.83 14.17 -5.22
N GLY A 165 13.28 13.88 -6.40
CA GLY A 165 12.33 12.79 -6.57
C GLY A 165 12.35 12.25 -7.99
N ARG A 166 12.40 10.93 -8.14
CA ARG A 166 12.45 10.26 -9.45
C ARG A 166 11.26 10.59 -10.34
N VAL A 167 10.05 10.51 -9.78
CA VAL A 167 8.80 10.73 -10.52
C VAL A 167 8.59 12.21 -10.82
N GLN A 168 8.77 13.09 -9.84
CA GLN A 168 8.54 14.52 -10.03
C GLN A 168 9.51 15.13 -11.05
N SER A 169 10.76 14.71 -11.09
CA SER A 169 11.75 15.22 -12.07
C SER A 169 11.35 14.84 -13.49
N VAL A 170 10.89 13.60 -13.71
CA VAL A 170 10.39 13.15 -15.02
C VAL A 170 9.09 13.86 -15.40
N ALA A 171 8.16 14.02 -14.47
CA ALA A 171 6.89 14.72 -14.71
C ALA A 171 7.13 16.17 -15.15
N VAL A 172 7.99 16.90 -14.46
CA VAL A 172 8.37 18.27 -14.84
C VAL A 172 8.99 18.30 -16.24
N ARG A 173 9.91 17.37 -16.53
CA ARG A 173 10.52 17.29 -17.86
C ARG A 173 9.51 17.04 -18.97
N LEU A 174 8.56 16.12 -18.75
CA LEU A 174 7.51 15.84 -19.73
C LEU A 174 6.59 17.06 -19.95
N ILE A 175 6.20 17.76 -18.88
CA ILE A 175 5.41 18.99 -18.98
C ILE A 175 6.17 20.07 -19.75
N CYS A 176 7.45 20.29 -19.44
CA CYS A 176 8.27 21.25 -20.16
C CYS A 176 8.40 20.91 -21.66
N LEU A 177 8.60 19.63 -22.00
CA LEU A 177 8.68 19.19 -23.39
C LEU A 177 7.36 19.38 -24.15
N LEU A 178 6.23 19.07 -23.50
CA LEU A 178 4.91 19.32 -24.08
C LEU A 178 4.64 20.81 -24.30
N TYR A 179 5.07 21.66 -23.35
CA TYR A 179 4.88 23.10 -23.45
C TYR A 179 5.71 23.76 -24.54
N THR A 180 6.89 23.17 -24.85
CA THR A 180 7.78 23.67 -25.92
C THR A 180 7.54 23.02 -27.28
N SER A 181 6.71 21.99 -27.36
CA SER A 181 6.33 21.36 -28.63
C SER A 181 5.18 22.15 -29.26
N PRO A 182 5.29 22.51 -30.57
CA PRO A 182 4.20 23.18 -31.26
C PRO A 182 2.94 22.30 -31.23
N SER A 183 1.82 22.87 -30.81
CA SER A 183 0.53 22.21 -30.89
C SER A 183 0.12 22.05 -32.35
N PRO A 184 -0.55 20.95 -32.75
CA PRO A 184 -1.14 20.87 -34.10
C PRO A 184 -2.07 22.02 -34.44
N ARG A 185 -2.58 22.75 -33.44
CA ARG A 185 -3.41 23.96 -33.62
C ARG A 185 -2.60 25.22 -33.89
N ASP A 186 -1.29 25.21 -33.62
CA ASP A 186 -0.41 26.37 -33.83
C ASP A 186 0.26 26.35 -35.25
N THR A 187 -0.08 25.33 -36.05
CA THR A 187 0.46 25.12 -37.40
C THR A 187 -0.56 25.36 -38.51
N GLU A 188 -1.74 25.88 -38.20
CA GLU A 188 -2.76 26.29 -39.18
C GLU A 188 -2.73 27.81 -39.44
#